data_c5f2d116f57771f335846204bd949ca8
#
_entry.id   c5f2d116f57771f335846204bd949ca8
#
_cell.length_a   1.000
_cell.length_b   1.000
_cell.length_c   1.000
_cell.angle_alpha   90.00
_cell.angle_beta   90.00
_cell.angle_gamma   90.00
#
_symmetry.space_group_name_H-M   'P 1'
#
loop_
_entity.id
_entity.type
_entity.pdbx_description
1 polymer ?
#
loop_
_entity_poly.entity_id
_entity_poly.type
_entity_poly.pdbx_seq_one_letter_code
_entity_poly.pdbx_strand_id
1 'polypeptide(L)'
;VLRPLDLIQPHRLEMGTRLGTPHGKDLYAFWGETVTGKLNEVIAEQDAKVLVNLASEEYFKSVKPKLLPVPVITPVFEDWKNGKYKIISFFAKRARGMMARYAAVKGITDPQKLKRFDMDGYAFAKDASNDKQWVFRRKVA
;
A
#
# COMPACT_ATOMS: atom_id res chain seq x y z
N VAL A 1 -10.01 -7.08 12.01
CA VAL A 1 -8.74 -6.72 11.33
C VAL A 1 -7.59 -7.12 12.23
N LEU A 2 -6.60 -7.85 11.67
CA LEU A 2 -5.41 -8.28 12.40
C LEU A 2 -4.48 -7.08 12.65
N ARG A 3 -3.94 -7.00 13.87
CA ARG A 3 -2.96 -5.98 14.26
C ARG A 3 -1.53 -6.50 14.03
N PRO A 4 -0.50 -5.64 14.00
CA PRO A 4 0.88 -6.06 13.73
C PRO A 4 1.46 -7.13 14.65
N LEU A 5 0.95 -7.27 15.87
CA LEU A 5 1.42 -8.26 16.85
C LEU A 5 0.45 -9.44 17.05
N ASP A 6 -0.62 -9.51 16.28
CA ASP A 6 -1.55 -10.65 16.37
C ASP A 6 -0.90 -11.90 15.76
N LEU A 7 -1.04 -13.02 16.47
CA LEU A 7 -0.58 -14.32 16.00
C LEU A 7 -1.55 -14.85 14.95
N ILE A 8 -1.01 -15.29 13.83
CA ILE A 8 -1.80 -15.89 12.74
C ILE A 8 -1.17 -17.20 12.27
N GLN A 9 -2.00 -18.06 11.71
CA GLN A 9 -1.50 -19.21 10.96
C GLN A 9 -1.23 -18.79 9.50
N PRO A 10 -0.09 -19.21 8.90
CA PRO A 10 0.16 -18.95 7.48
C PRO A 10 -0.94 -19.58 6.62
N HIS A 11 -1.44 -18.82 5.66
CA HIS A 11 -2.38 -19.32 4.67
C HIS A 11 -2.05 -18.74 3.28
N ARG A 12 -2.48 -19.44 2.24
CA ARG A 12 -2.25 -19.05 0.84
C ARG A 12 -3.59 -18.91 0.12
N LEU A 13 -4.45 -18.07 0.64
CA LEU A 13 -5.75 -17.82 0.03
C LEU A 13 -5.71 -16.45 -0.68
N GLU A 14 -5.88 -16.47 -2.00
CA GLU A 14 -5.99 -15.25 -2.79
C GLU A 14 -7.35 -14.60 -2.54
N MET A 15 -7.36 -13.26 -2.53
CA MET A 15 -8.56 -12.46 -2.24
C MET A 15 -9.72 -12.74 -3.22
N GLY A 16 -9.40 -13.05 -4.47
CA GLY A 16 -10.38 -13.38 -5.52
C GLY A 16 -10.83 -14.84 -5.55
N THR A 17 -10.33 -15.69 -4.65
CA THR A 17 -10.74 -17.11 -4.60
C THR A 17 -12.25 -17.23 -4.34
N ARG A 18 -12.94 -18.01 -5.17
CA ARG A 18 -14.38 -18.25 -5.01
C ARG A 18 -14.63 -19.23 -3.86
N LEU A 19 -15.19 -18.71 -2.79
CA LEU A 19 -15.40 -19.47 -1.55
C LEU A 19 -16.86 -19.82 -1.26
N GLY A 20 -17.82 -19.23 -1.97
CA GLY A 20 -19.25 -19.47 -1.73
C GLY A 20 -19.65 -19.27 -0.27
N THR A 21 -19.33 -18.10 0.32
CA THR A 21 -19.69 -17.80 1.70
C THR A 21 -21.08 -17.19 1.78
N PRO A 22 -21.76 -17.21 2.96
CA PRO A 22 -23.00 -16.49 3.16
C PRO A 22 -22.90 -14.97 2.88
N HIS A 23 -21.69 -14.42 2.94
CA HIS A 23 -21.42 -12.98 2.73
C HIS A 23 -20.96 -12.65 1.30
N GLY A 24 -20.93 -13.65 0.38
CA GLY A 24 -20.60 -13.44 -1.02
C GLY A 24 -19.62 -14.45 -1.61
N LYS A 25 -19.29 -14.25 -2.87
CA LYS A 25 -18.59 -15.22 -3.71
C LYS A 25 -17.07 -15.30 -3.47
N ASP A 26 -16.47 -14.31 -2.85
CA ASP A 26 -15.01 -14.18 -2.64
C ASP A 26 -14.70 -13.36 -1.38
N LEU A 27 -13.43 -13.23 -1.03
CA LEU A 27 -13.02 -12.45 0.15
C LEU A 27 -13.29 -10.96 0.03
N TYR A 28 -13.34 -10.40 -1.18
CA TYR A 28 -13.73 -9.00 -1.34
C TYR A 28 -15.19 -8.78 -0.93
N ALA A 29 -16.08 -9.67 -1.36
CA ALA A 29 -17.48 -9.63 -0.97
C ALA A 29 -17.68 -9.91 0.53
N PHE A 30 -16.92 -10.87 1.08
CA PHE A 30 -16.92 -11.19 2.50
C PHE A 30 -16.57 -9.97 3.37
N TRP A 31 -15.49 -9.27 3.04
CA TRP A 31 -15.06 -8.09 3.80
C TRP A 31 -15.94 -6.86 3.55
N GLY A 32 -16.55 -6.73 2.36
CA GLY A 32 -17.44 -5.63 2.02
C GLY A 32 -16.84 -4.27 2.36
N GLU A 33 -17.44 -3.58 3.32
CA GLU A 33 -16.98 -2.27 3.83
C GLU A 33 -16.24 -2.34 5.17
N THR A 34 -16.11 -3.52 5.76
CA THR A 34 -15.53 -3.71 7.10
C THR A 34 -14.12 -3.14 7.21
N VAL A 35 -13.26 -3.41 6.22
CA VAL A 35 -11.87 -2.91 6.22
C VAL A 35 -11.87 -1.38 6.12
N THR A 36 -12.71 -0.81 5.27
CA THR A 36 -12.83 0.65 5.11
C THR A 36 -13.36 1.31 6.37
N GLY A 37 -14.39 0.73 7.00
CA GLY A 37 -14.92 1.21 8.26
C GLY A 37 -13.85 1.26 9.36
N LYS A 38 -13.03 0.19 9.46
CA LYS A 38 -11.94 0.15 10.43
C LYS A 38 -10.83 1.16 10.14
N LEU A 39 -10.52 1.39 8.87
CA LEU A 39 -9.59 2.45 8.49
C LEU A 39 -10.13 3.84 8.87
N ASN A 40 -11.43 4.10 8.68
CA ASN A 40 -12.04 5.37 9.06
C ASN A 40 -11.96 5.63 10.57
N GLU A 41 -12.14 4.61 11.39
CA GLU A 41 -11.93 4.72 12.85
C GLU A 41 -10.49 5.16 13.15
N VAL A 42 -9.50 4.46 12.59
CA VAL A 42 -8.07 4.77 12.81
C VAL A 42 -7.71 6.16 12.29
N ILE A 43 -8.23 6.56 11.11
CA ILE A 43 -8.03 7.90 10.55
C ILE A 43 -8.55 8.98 11.50
N ALA A 44 -9.73 8.78 12.07
CA ALA A 44 -10.32 9.71 13.03
C ALA A 44 -9.55 9.75 14.34
N GLU A 45 -9.19 8.60 14.90
CA GLU A 45 -8.40 8.49 16.16
C GLU A 45 -7.04 9.18 16.05
N GLN A 46 -6.41 9.13 14.89
CA GLN A 46 -5.08 9.70 14.64
C GLN A 46 -5.14 11.14 14.08
N ASP A 47 -6.32 11.71 13.86
CA ASP A 47 -6.52 12.96 13.11
C ASP A 47 -5.70 12.99 11.81
N ALA A 48 -5.64 11.83 11.13
CA ALA A 48 -4.83 11.66 9.94
C ALA A 48 -5.40 12.48 8.77
N LYS A 49 -4.53 13.15 8.00
CA LYS A 49 -4.92 13.99 6.86
C LYS A 49 -4.73 13.30 5.52
N VAL A 50 -4.12 12.13 5.51
CA VAL A 50 -3.83 11.34 4.32
C VAL A 50 -3.67 9.87 4.70
N LEU A 51 -4.04 8.98 3.78
CA LEU A 51 -3.73 7.55 3.85
C LEU A 51 -2.64 7.22 2.82
N VAL A 52 -1.52 6.68 3.28
CA VAL A 52 -0.46 6.16 2.40
C VAL A 52 -0.68 4.67 2.16
N ASN A 53 -1.00 4.31 0.92
CA ASN A 53 -1.24 2.92 0.54
C ASN A 53 0.07 2.20 0.19
N LEU A 54 0.54 1.33 1.08
CA LEU A 54 1.68 0.44 0.86
C LEU A 54 1.25 -1.03 0.65
N ALA A 55 -0.05 -1.29 0.56
CA ALA A 55 -0.57 -2.61 0.21
C ALA A 55 -0.39 -2.90 -1.29
N SER A 56 -0.42 -4.18 -1.67
CA SER A 56 -0.54 -4.55 -3.08
C SER A 56 -1.91 -4.17 -3.62
N GLU A 57 -2.03 -4.05 -4.95
CA GLU A 57 -3.31 -3.77 -5.61
C GLU A 57 -4.38 -4.80 -5.20
N GLU A 58 -4.00 -6.08 -5.13
CA GLU A 58 -4.88 -7.17 -4.70
C GLU A 58 -5.50 -6.89 -3.33
N TYR A 59 -4.68 -6.56 -2.33
CA TYR A 59 -5.18 -6.31 -0.97
C TYR A 59 -5.87 -4.95 -0.86
N PHE A 60 -5.35 -3.91 -1.48
CA PHE A 60 -5.98 -2.58 -1.40
C PHE A 60 -7.36 -2.53 -2.07
N LYS A 61 -7.65 -3.42 -3.00
CA LYS A 61 -8.98 -3.57 -3.61
C LYS A 61 -10.09 -3.91 -2.60
N SER A 62 -9.75 -4.41 -1.40
CA SER A 62 -10.72 -4.58 -0.30
C SER A 62 -11.14 -3.26 0.36
N VAL A 63 -10.39 -2.19 0.15
CA VAL A 63 -10.72 -0.85 0.61
C VAL A 63 -11.62 -0.15 -0.42
N LYS A 64 -12.57 0.64 0.04
CA LYS A 64 -13.45 1.48 -0.79
C LYS A 64 -12.97 2.93 -0.71
N PRO A 65 -12.07 3.42 -1.60
CA PRO A 65 -11.45 4.74 -1.47
C PRO A 65 -12.45 5.90 -1.46
N LYS A 66 -13.60 5.73 -2.10
CA LYS A 66 -14.67 6.72 -2.12
C LYS A 66 -15.34 6.96 -0.75
N LEU A 67 -15.18 6.01 0.18
CA LEU A 67 -15.72 6.07 1.52
C LEU A 67 -14.67 6.50 2.57
N LEU A 68 -13.45 6.81 2.14
CA LEU A 68 -12.42 7.34 3.01
C LEU A 68 -12.57 8.87 3.15
N PRO A 69 -12.42 9.45 4.36
CA PRO A 69 -12.53 10.89 4.58
C PRO A 69 -11.28 11.67 4.18
N VAL A 70 -10.21 10.98 3.78
CA VAL A 70 -8.91 11.57 3.44
C VAL A 70 -8.42 11.06 2.08
N PRO A 71 -7.59 11.84 1.38
CA PRO A 71 -6.98 11.39 0.14
C PRO A 71 -6.03 10.20 0.36
N VAL A 72 -5.91 9.37 -0.67
CA VAL A 72 -4.98 8.23 -0.70
C VAL A 72 -3.80 8.56 -1.59
N ILE A 73 -2.59 8.37 -1.07
CA ILE A 73 -1.34 8.43 -1.81
C ILE A 73 -0.79 7.01 -1.94
N THR A 74 -0.47 6.59 -3.16
CA THR A 74 0.08 5.27 -3.45
C THR A 74 1.51 5.41 -3.98
N PRO A 75 2.54 5.06 -3.19
CA PRO A 75 3.89 4.88 -3.67
C PRO A 75 3.98 3.72 -4.67
N VAL A 76 4.59 4.00 -5.84
CA VAL A 76 4.79 3.03 -6.92
C VAL A 76 6.29 2.85 -7.11
N PHE A 77 6.75 1.61 -7.16
CA PHE A 77 8.17 1.27 -7.29
C PHE A 77 8.44 0.63 -8.64
N GLU A 78 9.28 1.29 -9.44
CA GLU A 78 9.64 0.84 -10.78
C GLU A 78 11.15 0.57 -10.88
N ASP A 79 11.49 -0.55 -11.49
CA ASP A 79 12.85 -0.96 -11.78
C ASP A 79 13.13 -0.85 -13.28
N TRP A 80 14.35 -0.39 -13.64
CA TRP A 80 14.80 -0.39 -15.01
C TRP A 80 15.05 -1.82 -15.49
N LYS A 81 14.36 -2.24 -16.53
CA LYS A 81 14.55 -3.55 -17.16
C LYS A 81 14.19 -3.51 -18.65
N ASN A 82 15.11 -3.99 -19.50
CA ASN A 82 14.90 -4.07 -20.94
C ASN A 82 14.52 -2.72 -21.58
N GLY A 83 15.29 -1.66 -21.26
CA GLY A 83 15.12 -0.34 -21.88
C GLY A 83 14.00 0.52 -21.33
N LYS A 84 13.28 0.08 -20.28
CA LYS A 84 12.19 0.85 -19.68
C LYS A 84 12.02 0.62 -18.18
N TYR A 85 11.40 1.58 -17.50
CA TYR A 85 10.94 1.41 -16.13
C TYR A 85 9.64 0.61 -16.10
N LYS A 86 9.55 -0.34 -15.15
CA LYS A 86 8.34 -1.14 -14.92
C LYS A 86 8.28 -1.67 -13.50
N ILE A 87 7.07 -1.95 -13.04
CA ILE A 87 6.86 -2.61 -11.75
C ILE A 87 7.28 -4.09 -11.88
N ILE A 88 8.22 -4.50 -11.01
CA ILE A 88 8.59 -5.90 -10.83
C ILE A 88 8.04 -6.34 -9.48
N SER A 89 7.05 -7.22 -9.48
CA SER A 89 6.23 -7.60 -8.34
C SER A 89 7.04 -7.89 -7.06
N PHE A 90 8.08 -8.73 -7.16
CA PHE A 90 8.93 -9.09 -6.02
C PHE A 90 9.69 -7.87 -5.45
N PHE A 91 10.28 -7.04 -6.31
CA PHE A 91 11.02 -5.85 -5.88
C PHE A 91 10.09 -4.79 -5.32
N ALA A 92 8.93 -4.56 -5.96
CA ALA A 92 7.93 -3.63 -5.47
C ALA A 92 7.39 -4.06 -4.09
N LYS A 93 7.16 -5.36 -3.85
CA LYS A 93 6.76 -5.89 -2.54
C LYS A 93 7.80 -5.54 -1.47
N ARG A 94 9.09 -5.80 -1.74
CA ARG A 94 10.20 -5.48 -0.84
C ARG A 94 10.29 -3.96 -0.58
N ALA A 95 10.20 -3.15 -1.63
CA ALA A 95 10.30 -1.70 -1.54
C ALA A 95 9.18 -1.08 -0.69
N ARG A 96 7.95 -1.57 -0.81
CA ARG A 96 6.83 -1.15 0.05
C ARG A 96 7.12 -1.45 1.53
N GLY A 97 7.64 -2.63 1.85
CA GLY A 97 8.06 -2.98 3.20
C GLY A 97 9.18 -2.09 3.74
N MET A 98 10.19 -1.80 2.89
CA MET A 98 11.28 -0.87 3.26
C MET A 98 10.75 0.54 3.51
N MET A 99 9.81 1.05 2.70
CA MET A 99 9.21 2.37 2.92
C MET A 99 8.40 2.42 4.22
N ALA A 100 7.64 1.37 4.55
CA ALA A 100 6.94 1.29 5.83
C ALA A 100 7.92 1.35 7.01
N ARG A 101 9.01 0.58 6.94
CA ARG A 101 10.08 0.63 7.94
C ARG A 101 10.75 2.01 8.01
N TYR A 102 11.06 2.62 6.87
CA TYR A 102 11.64 3.96 6.79
C TYR A 102 10.77 5.00 7.49
N ALA A 103 9.47 4.99 7.21
CA ALA A 103 8.52 5.89 7.85
C ALA A 103 8.47 5.69 9.37
N ALA A 104 8.38 4.45 9.83
CA ALA A 104 8.30 4.12 11.26
C ALA A 104 9.60 4.48 12.02
N VAL A 105 10.77 4.09 11.50
CA VAL A 105 12.06 4.34 12.15
C VAL A 105 12.38 5.83 12.20
N LYS A 106 12.01 6.60 11.17
CA LYS A 106 12.25 8.06 11.11
C LYS A 106 11.11 8.88 11.74
N GLY A 107 10.07 8.25 12.26
CA GLY A 107 8.92 8.94 12.87
C GLY A 107 8.26 9.93 11.90
N ILE A 108 8.09 9.53 10.63
CA ILE A 108 7.55 10.42 9.59
C ILE A 108 6.05 10.60 9.80
N THR A 109 5.65 11.82 10.12
CA THR A 109 4.25 12.25 10.24
C THR A 109 3.80 13.09 9.05
N ASP A 110 4.73 13.77 8.35
CA ASP A 110 4.47 14.50 7.12
C ASP A 110 4.73 13.60 5.90
N PRO A 111 3.71 13.26 5.10
CA PRO A 111 3.88 12.35 3.95
C PRO A 111 4.86 12.89 2.91
N GLN A 112 5.04 14.21 2.79
CA GLN A 112 6.00 14.80 1.83
C GLN A 112 7.45 14.34 2.11
N LYS A 113 7.77 14.01 3.36
CA LYS A 113 9.09 13.49 3.74
C LYS A 113 9.36 12.09 3.17
N LEU A 114 8.32 11.33 2.78
CA LEU A 114 8.49 10.05 2.09
C LEU A 114 9.14 10.20 0.72
N LYS A 115 9.04 11.38 0.07
CA LYS A 115 9.73 11.65 -1.20
C LYS A 115 11.26 11.63 -1.08
N ARG A 116 11.79 11.65 0.14
CA ARG A 116 13.23 11.51 0.43
C ARG A 116 13.67 10.05 0.62
N PHE A 117 12.77 9.10 0.39
CA PHE A 117 13.09 7.68 0.45
C PHE A 117 14.14 7.33 -0.62
N ASP A 118 15.27 6.77 -0.17
CA ASP A 118 16.46 6.48 -0.97
C ASP A 118 17.03 5.07 -0.74
N MET A 119 16.25 4.20 -0.06
CA MET A 119 16.72 2.86 0.26
C MET A 119 16.78 1.97 -1.00
N ASP A 120 17.80 1.10 -1.04
CA ASP A 120 18.01 0.09 -2.09
C ASP A 120 18.12 0.73 -3.51
N GLY A 121 18.62 1.97 -3.59
CA GLY A 121 18.82 2.69 -4.84
C GLY A 121 17.56 3.28 -5.48
N TYR A 122 16.41 3.23 -4.80
CA TYR A 122 15.22 3.94 -5.25
C TYR A 122 15.35 5.45 -5.02
N ALA A 123 14.84 6.23 -5.96
CA ALA A 123 14.72 7.68 -5.84
C ALA A 123 13.37 8.14 -6.35
N PHE A 124 12.85 9.23 -5.76
CA PHE A 124 11.59 9.82 -6.18
C PHE A 124 11.70 10.39 -7.61
N ALA A 125 10.81 9.96 -8.50
CA ALA A 125 10.72 10.40 -9.89
C ALA A 125 9.57 11.41 -10.03
N LYS A 126 9.87 12.69 -9.92
CA LYS A 126 8.87 13.77 -9.99
C LYS A 126 8.13 13.79 -11.32
N ASP A 127 8.84 13.58 -12.43
CA ASP A 127 8.31 13.56 -13.79
C ASP A 127 7.29 12.44 -14.07
N ALA A 128 7.40 11.34 -13.31
CA ALA A 128 6.50 10.19 -13.42
C ALA A 128 5.39 10.18 -12.35
N SER A 129 5.38 11.15 -11.45
CA SER A 129 4.49 11.21 -10.29
C SER A 129 3.35 12.20 -10.50
N ASN A 130 2.25 11.98 -9.77
CA ASN A 130 1.13 12.91 -9.65
C ASN A 130 0.67 13.00 -8.18
N ASP A 131 -0.44 13.70 -7.91
CA ASP A 131 -0.93 13.94 -6.55
C ASP A 131 -1.34 12.65 -5.81
N LYS A 132 -1.71 11.60 -6.53
CA LYS A 132 -2.19 10.32 -5.97
C LYS A 132 -1.18 9.19 -6.07
N GLN A 133 -0.26 9.25 -7.02
CA GLN A 133 0.76 8.23 -7.24
C GLN A 133 2.13 8.86 -7.21
N TRP A 134 2.96 8.40 -6.28
CA TRP A 134 4.34 8.84 -6.15
C TRP A 134 5.26 7.73 -6.62
N VAL A 135 5.90 7.95 -7.77
CA VAL A 135 6.76 6.96 -8.42
C VAL A 135 8.18 7.07 -7.87
N PHE A 136 8.73 5.93 -7.50
CA PHE A 136 10.13 5.77 -7.09
C PHE A 136 10.79 4.83 -8.08
N ARG A 137 11.89 5.28 -8.67
CA ARG A 137 12.61 4.53 -9.71
C ARG A 137 13.98 4.09 -9.25
N ARG A 138 14.34 2.89 -9.67
CA ARG A 138 15.65 2.33 -9.45
C ARG A 138 16.21 1.81 -10.77
N LYS A 139 17.49 2.15 -11.03
CA LYS A 139 18.26 1.54 -12.10
C LYS A 139 19.40 0.77 -11.45
N VAL A 140 19.25 -0.55 -11.38
CA VAL A 140 20.35 -1.42 -10.98
C VAL A 140 21.28 -1.56 -12.18
N ALA A 141 22.56 -1.27 -11.97
CA ALA A 141 23.59 -1.40 -12.98
C ALA A 141 23.78 -2.86 -13.41
#